data_e6c4a97773294d2cf8a1d64a3be9cc6b
#
_entry.id   e6c4a97773294d2cf8a1d64a3be9cc6b
#
_cell.length_a   1.000
_cell.length_b   1.000
_cell.length_c   1.000
_cell.angle_alpha   90.00
_cell.angle_beta   90.00
_cell.angle_gamma   90.00
#
_symmetry.space_group_name_H-M   'P 1'
#
loop_
_entity.id
_entity.type
_entity.pdbx_description
1 polymer ?
#
loop_
_entity_poly.entity_id
_entity_poly.type
_entity_poly.pdbx_seq_one_letter_code
_entity_poly.pdbx_strand_id
1 'polypeptide(L)'
;MLTPIRYDAGKTKRLALAISQTVVKGDVLVWASGYLAVGTTTTEDVYAVALEDVTTDGSSHTTCLVLPVDDQVEFLADCDAVASIADIGTRCDLATKSTLNPDATTEKIFLIEEIVGTAEVSTVVKGHFSRFTAT
;
A
#
# COMPACT_ATOMS: atom_id res chain seq x y z
N MET A 1 1.07 -2.12 -8.65
CA MET A 1 1.18 -0.71 -8.21
C MET A 1 -0.07 -0.31 -7.46
N LEU A 2 0.09 0.47 -6.43
CA LEU A 2 -1.01 1.08 -5.69
C LEU A 2 -1.15 2.52 -6.14
N THR A 3 -2.31 2.87 -6.69
CA THR A 3 -2.54 4.19 -7.27
C THR A 3 -3.67 4.88 -6.50
N PRO A 4 -3.41 5.98 -5.80
CA PRO A 4 -4.47 6.72 -5.14
C PRO A 4 -5.38 7.35 -6.20
N ILE A 5 -6.70 7.19 -6.05
CA ILE A 5 -7.69 7.71 -6.99
C ILE A 5 -8.64 8.73 -6.36
N ARG A 6 -8.66 8.80 -5.04
CA ARG A 6 -9.46 9.80 -4.32
C ARG A 6 -8.70 10.18 -3.05
N TYR A 7 -8.17 11.38 -3.01
CA TYR A 7 -7.46 11.89 -1.84
C TYR A 7 -7.34 13.41 -1.90
N ASP A 8 -7.06 13.98 -0.75
CA ASP A 8 -6.77 15.41 -0.62
C ASP A 8 -5.27 15.64 -0.80
N ALA A 9 -4.89 16.39 -1.83
CA ALA A 9 -3.48 16.69 -2.11
C ALA A 9 -2.79 17.43 -0.95
N GLY A 10 -3.55 18.13 -0.12
CA GLY A 10 -3.01 18.80 1.08
C GLY A 10 -2.54 17.84 2.16
N LYS A 11 -2.88 16.55 2.07
CA LYS A 11 -2.44 15.52 3.02
C LYS A 11 -1.11 14.89 2.64
N THR A 12 -0.54 15.22 1.49
CA THR A 12 0.78 14.70 1.12
C THR A 12 1.86 15.26 2.03
N LYS A 13 2.88 14.47 2.27
CA LYS A 13 4.02 14.84 3.13
C LYS A 13 5.32 14.44 2.47
N ARG A 14 6.39 15.15 2.83
CA ARG A 14 7.74 14.76 2.45
C ARG A 14 8.46 14.27 3.69
N LEU A 15 8.76 12.98 3.73
CA LEU A 15 9.31 12.31 4.90
C LEU A 15 10.58 11.55 4.54
N ALA A 16 11.48 11.43 5.51
CA ALA A 16 12.78 10.78 5.32
C ALA A 16 12.65 9.26 5.25
N LEU A 17 13.34 8.66 4.29
CA LEU A 17 13.42 7.22 4.12
C LEU A 17 14.58 6.64 4.93
N ALA A 18 14.49 5.38 5.29
CA ALA A 18 15.62 4.60 5.80
C ALA A 18 16.73 4.54 4.74
N ILE A 19 17.92 4.26 5.17
CA ILE A 19 19.05 4.05 4.24
C ILE A 19 18.84 2.76 3.42
N SER A 20 19.53 2.66 2.30
CA SER A 20 19.55 1.46 1.46
C SER A 20 18.16 1.03 0.99
N GLN A 21 17.29 2.00 0.69
CA GLN A 21 15.94 1.75 0.18
C GLN A 21 15.86 2.05 -1.32
N THR A 22 15.15 1.20 -2.03
CA THR A 22 14.70 1.49 -3.40
C THR A 22 13.18 1.58 -3.35
N VAL A 23 12.67 2.79 -3.50
CA VAL A 23 11.25 3.09 -3.42
C VAL A 23 10.77 3.48 -4.81
N VAL A 24 9.69 2.84 -5.25
CA VAL A 24 9.03 3.13 -6.53
C VAL A 24 7.65 3.70 -6.23
N LYS A 25 7.20 4.64 -7.04
CA LYS A 25 5.85 5.19 -6.94
C LYS A 25 4.83 4.05 -6.82
N GLY A 26 3.98 4.11 -5.82
CA GLY A 26 2.99 3.07 -5.54
C GLY A 26 3.44 2.02 -4.53
N ASP A 27 4.65 2.13 -4.00
CA ASP A 27 5.12 1.24 -2.93
C ASP A 27 4.48 1.59 -1.59
N VAL A 28 4.17 0.56 -0.82
CA VAL A 28 3.70 0.70 0.57
C VAL A 28 4.89 1.02 1.47
N LEU A 29 4.70 1.99 2.35
CA LEU A 29 5.74 2.44 3.28
C LEU A 29 5.28 2.25 4.72
N VAL A 30 6.21 1.84 5.57
CA VAL A 30 6.00 1.60 7.00
C VAL A 30 7.06 2.33 7.82
N TRP A 31 6.76 2.61 9.07
CA TRP A 31 7.75 3.18 9.99
C TRP A 31 8.75 2.10 10.43
N ALA A 32 10.02 2.45 10.35
CA ALA A 32 11.14 1.62 10.80
C ALA A 32 12.16 2.51 11.49
N SER A 33 12.22 2.45 12.81
CA SER A 33 13.18 3.22 13.63
C SER A 33 13.19 4.73 13.32
N GLY A 34 12.02 5.31 13.11
CA GLY A 34 11.85 6.74 12.87
C GLY A 34 11.95 7.17 11.40
N TYR A 35 12.22 6.24 10.49
CA TYR A 35 12.26 6.47 9.05
C TYR A 35 11.27 5.58 8.31
N LEU A 36 10.92 5.94 7.09
CA LEU A 36 10.04 5.11 6.27
C LEU A 36 10.84 4.08 5.48
N ALA A 37 10.34 2.86 5.44
CA ALA A 37 10.89 1.75 4.65
C ALA A 37 9.78 1.07 3.87
N VAL A 38 10.16 0.34 2.80
CA VAL A 38 9.17 -0.40 2.00
C VAL A 38 8.53 -1.52 2.82
N GLY A 39 7.24 -1.76 2.58
CA GLY A 39 6.51 -2.84 3.24
C GLY A 39 6.91 -4.22 2.72
N THR A 40 6.49 -5.24 3.46
CA THR A 40 6.71 -6.65 3.13
C THR A 40 5.41 -7.44 3.26
N THR A 41 5.45 -8.73 2.95
CA THR A 41 4.28 -9.60 3.07
C THR A 41 3.76 -9.75 4.50
N THR A 42 4.59 -9.44 5.50
CA THR A 42 4.22 -9.51 6.92
C THR A 42 3.90 -8.16 7.54
N THR A 43 3.82 -7.11 6.73
CA THR A 43 3.45 -5.77 7.19
C THR A 43 2.04 -5.77 7.74
N GLU A 44 1.89 -5.33 8.99
CA GLU A 44 0.59 -5.21 9.67
C GLU A 44 0.08 -3.78 9.70
N ASP A 45 0.96 -2.81 9.59
CA ASP A 45 0.66 -1.41 9.86
C ASP A 45 1.25 -0.52 8.76
N VAL A 46 0.44 -0.27 7.74
CA VAL A 46 0.84 0.58 6.63
C VAL A 46 0.67 2.04 7.03
N TYR A 47 1.72 2.85 6.84
CA TYR A 47 1.64 4.28 7.13
C TYR A 47 1.27 5.10 5.89
N ALA A 48 1.93 4.84 4.75
CA ALA A 48 1.78 5.68 3.56
C ALA A 48 2.04 4.89 2.29
N VAL A 49 1.75 5.54 1.16
CA VAL A 49 2.13 5.06 -0.18
C VAL A 49 3.01 6.10 -0.84
N ALA A 50 4.08 5.65 -1.49
CA ALA A 50 5.01 6.53 -2.18
C ALA A 50 4.38 7.18 -3.41
N LEU A 51 4.61 8.47 -3.60
CA LEU A 51 4.13 9.22 -4.75
C LEU A 51 5.24 9.51 -5.78
N GLU A 52 6.47 9.11 -5.49
CA GLU A 52 7.61 9.30 -6.39
C GLU A 52 8.64 8.19 -6.21
N ASP A 53 9.53 8.04 -7.20
CA ASP A 53 10.62 7.09 -7.14
C ASP A 53 11.80 7.73 -6.41
N VAL A 54 12.33 7.05 -5.38
CA VAL A 54 13.51 7.51 -4.62
C VAL A 54 14.38 6.32 -4.27
N THR A 55 15.68 6.45 -4.49
CA THR A 55 16.65 5.45 -4.05
C THR A 55 17.58 6.12 -3.02
N THR A 56 17.69 5.51 -1.84
CA THR A 56 18.62 5.97 -0.82
C THR A 56 19.88 5.11 -0.83
N ASP A 57 21.00 5.72 -0.50
CA ASP A 57 22.27 5.00 -0.35
C ASP A 57 22.42 4.46 1.08
N GLY A 58 23.62 3.95 1.41
CA GLY A 58 23.89 3.37 2.74
C GLY A 58 24.14 4.39 3.84
N SER A 59 24.04 5.69 3.57
CA SER A 59 24.39 6.73 4.55
C SER A 59 23.44 7.92 4.60
N SER A 60 22.57 8.10 3.60
CA SER A 60 21.70 9.27 3.50
C SER A 60 20.23 8.89 3.66
N HIS A 61 19.49 9.70 4.42
CA HIS A 61 18.04 9.59 4.60
C HIS A 61 17.32 10.56 3.69
N THR A 62 17.37 10.29 2.38
CA THR A 62 16.70 11.12 1.38
C THR A 62 15.19 11.12 1.63
N THR A 63 14.54 12.27 1.44
CA THR A 63 13.09 12.38 1.62
C THR A 63 12.33 11.88 0.39
N CYS A 64 11.12 11.40 0.63
CA CYS A 64 10.19 10.96 -0.41
C CYS A 64 8.84 11.63 -0.20
N LEU A 65 8.21 12.05 -1.30
CA LEU A 65 6.83 12.51 -1.26
C LEU A 65 5.93 11.32 -1.08
N VAL A 66 5.11 11.35 -0.03
CA VAL A 66 4.24 10.24 0.35
C VAL A 66 2.82 10.72 0.63
N LEU A 67 1.87 9.80 0.50
CA LEU A 67 0.49 10.02 0.89
C LEU A 67 0.18 9.10 2.08
N PRO A 68 0.05 9.65 3.30
CA PRO A 68 -0.41 8.85 4.44
C PRO A 68 -1.76 8.22 4.15
N VAL A 69 -1.91 6.95 4.51
CA VAL A 69 -3.15 6.22 4.25
C VAL A 69 -4.13 6.39 5.41
N ASP A 70 -5.41 6.42 5.07
CA ASP A 70 -6.53 6.33 6.01
C ASP A 70 -7.73 5.75 5.26
N ASP A 71 -8.87 5.60 5.92
CA ASP A 71 -10.07 5.03 5.32
C ASP A 71 -10.77 5.99 4.34
N GLN A 72 -10.31 7.23 4.22
CA GLN A 72 -10.82 8.23 3.28
C GLN A 72 -10.06 8.24 1.95
N VAL A 73 -8.92 7.56 1.88
CA VAL A 73 -8.10 7.49 0.67
C VAL A 73 -8.40 6.20 -0.07
N GLU A 74 -8.91 6.32 -1.28
CA GLU A 74 -9.25 5.19 -2.14
C GLU A 74 -8.12 4.89 -3.11
N PHE A 75 -7.80 3.61 -3.29
CA PHE A 75 -6.72 3.15 -4.17
C PHE A 75 -7.23 2.18 -5.21
N LEU A 76 -6.63 2.25 -6.41
CA LEU A 76 -6.58 1.12 -7.33
C LEU A 76 -5.35 0.29 -6.96
N ALA A 77 -5.50 -1.00 -6.86
CA ALA A 77 -4.43 -1.90 -6.47
C ALA A 77 -4.36 -3.11 -7.38
N ASP A 78 -3.14 -3.45 -7.77
CA ASP A 78 -2.88 -4.69 -8.49
C ASP A 78 -2.75 -5.83 -7.49
N CYS A 79 -3.30 -6.99 -7.85
CA CYS A 79 -3.18 -8.23 -7.08
C CYS A 79 -2.23 -9.20 -7.78
N ASP A 80 -1.64 -10.12 -7.04
CA ASP A 80 -0.80 -11.19 -7.59
C ASP A 80 -1.63 -12.35 -8.18
N ALA A 81 -2.94 -12.32 -7.98
CA ALA A 81 -3.88 -13.32 -8.49
C ALA A 81 -5.21 -12.67 -8.86
N VAL A 82 -6.05 -13.40 -9.57
CA VAL A 82 -7.39 -12.92 -9.92
C VAL A 82 -8.24 -12.74 -8.66
N ALA A 83 -9.07 -11.71 -8.67
CA ALA A 83 -9.99 -11.43 -7.58
C ALA A 83 -11.34 -12.09 -7.85
N SER A 84 -11.93 -12.69 -6.82
CA SER A 84 -13.25 -13.31 -6.87
C SER A 84 -14.28 -12.45 -6.16
N ILE A 85 -15.55 -12.72 -6.44
CA ILE A 85 -16.66 -12.05 -5.75
C ILE A 85 -16.53 -12.19 -4.23
N ALA A 86 -16.05 -13.35 -3.76
CA ALA A 86 -15.87 -13.60 -2.33
C ALA A 86 -14.80 -12.72 -1.69
N ASP A 87 -13.92 -12.12 -2.46
CA ASP A 87 -12.89 -11.23 -1.94
C ASP A 87 -13.43 -9.85 -1.60
N ILE A 88 -14.56 -9.46 -2.17
CA ILE A 88 -15.19 -8.17 -1.87
C ILE A 88 -15.65 -8.16 -0.42
N GLY A 89 -15.25 -7.13 0.33
CA GLY A 89 -15.55 -7.01 1.75
C GLY A 89 -14.54 -7.71 2.66
N THR A 90 -13.52 -8.36 2.10
CA THR A 90 -12.45 -8.97 2.88
C THR A 90 -11.24 -8.04 3.00
N ARG A 91 -10.47 -8.23 4.06
CA ARG A 91 -9.17 -7.56 4.24
C ARG A 91 -8.08 -8.53 3.90
N CYS A 92 -7.20 -8.12 3.00
CA CYS A 92 -6.10 -8.96 2.51
C CYS A 92 -4.73 -8.39 2.87
N ASP A 93 -3.71 -9.18 2.60
CA ASP A 93 -2.31 -8.86 2.89
C ASP A 93 -1.60 -8.34 1.64
N LEU A 94 -0.38 -7.84 1.82
CA LEU A 94 0.52 -7.55 0.70
C LEU A 94 1.11 -8.85 0.15
N ALA A 95 1.20 -8.94 -1.17
CA ALA A 95 2.02 -9.95 -1.85
C ALA A 95 3.45 -9.46 -2.03
N THR A 96 3.61 -8.17 -2.32
CA THR A 96 4.89 -7.47 -2.42
C THR A 96 4.70 -6.06 -1.85
N LYS A 97 5.75 -5.25 -1.90
CA LYS A 97 5.66 -3.84 -1.46
C LYS A 97 4.65 -3.00 -2.28
N SER A 98 4.16 -3.50 -3.41
CA SER A 98 3.28 -2.73 -4.31
C SER A 98 2.11 -3.56 -4.88
N THR A 99 1.91 -4.78 -4.43
CA THR A 99 0.79 -5.63 -4.87
C THR A 99 0.11 -6.30 -3.68
N LEU A 100 -1.18 -6.62 -3.86
CA LEU A 100 -1.99 -7.30 -2.87
C LEU A 100 -2.06 -8.81 -3.14
N ASN A 101 -2.25 -9.58 -2.08
CA ASN A 101 -2.56 -11.00 -2.16
C ASN A 101 -4.00 -11.22 -1.68
N PRO A 102 -4.99 -11.33 -2.59
CA PRO A 102 -6.39 -11.46 -2.20
C PRO A 102 -6.70 -12.76 -1.46
N ASP A 103 -5.83 -13.77 -1.56
CA ASP A 103 -6.01 -15.06 -0.92
C ASP A 103 -5.40 -15.13 0.49
N ALA A 104 -4.66 -14.10 0.91
CA ALA A 104 -4.03 -14.06 2.24
C ALA A 104 -4.73 -13.01 3.12
N THR A 105 -5.16 -13.44 4.30
CA THR A 105 -5.94 -12.60 5.22
C THR A 105 -5.37 -12.61 6.64
N THR A 106 -4.07 -12.76 6.77
CA THR A 106 -3.39 -12.82 8.07
C THR A 106 -3.16 -11.43 8.65
N GLU A 107 -2.59 -10.53 7.85
CA GLU A 107 -2.22 -9.19 8.31
C GLU A 107 -3.37 -8.19 8.13
N LYS A 108 -4.25 -8.41 7.17
CA LYS A 108 -5.51 -7.66 6.97
C LYS A 108 -5.32 -6.16 6.78
N ILE A 109 -4.43 -5.79 5.87
CA ILE A 109 -4.04 -4.38 5.72
C ILE A 109 -4.88 -3.61 4.72
N PHE A 110 -5.59 -4.28 3.81
CA PHE A 110 -6.33 -3.61 2.74
C PHE A 110 -7.72 -4.21 2.57
N LEU A 111 -8.75 -3.38 2.65
CA LEU A 111 -10.14 -3.80 2.41
C LEU A 111 -10.46 -3.68 0.93
N ILE A 112 -10.82 -4.80 0.31
CA ILE A 112 -11.28 -4.84 -1.08
C ILE A 112 -12.75 -4.46 -1.12
N GLU A 113 -13.07 -3.38 -1.81
CA GLU A 113 -14.45 -2.88 -1.93
C GLU A 113 -15.08 -3.17 -3.28
N GLU A 114 -14.26 -3.28 -4.32
CA GLU A 114 -14.75 -3.45 -5.68
C GLU A 114 -13.68 -4.15 -6.53
N ILE A 115 -14.13 -4.96 -7.48
CA ILE A 115 -13.27 -5.51 -8.53
C ILE A 115 -13.40 -4.61 -9.75
N VAL A 116 -12.27 -4.15 -10.27
CA VAL A 116 -12.25 -3.34 -11.49
C VAL A 116 -12.16 -4.28 -12.69
N GLY A 117 -13.28 -4.46 -13.37
CA GLY A 117 -13.40 -5.42 -14.45
C GLY A 117 -14.29 -6.59 -14.08
N THR A 118 -13.95 -7.77 -14.54
CA THR A 118 -14.75 -8.99 -14.36
C THR A 118 -14.15 -9.85 -13.25
N ALA A 119 -14.97 -10.26 -12.28
CA ALA A 119 -14.57 -11.22 -11.24
C ALA A 119 -14.05 -12.50 -11.86
N GLU A 120 -13.08 -13.14 -11.22
CA GLU A 120 -12.38 -14.36 -11.68
C GLU A 120 -11.52 -14.14 -12.94
N VAL A 121 -11.41 -12.90 -13.42
CA VAL A 121 -10.59 -12.54 -14.58
C VAL A 121 -9.62 -11.41 -14.23
N SER A 122 -10.14 -10.36 -13.58
CA SER A 122 -9.34 -9.18 -13.26
C SER A 122 -8.42 -9.40 -12.06
N THR A 123 -7.23 -8.80 -12.12
CA THR A 123 -6.29 -8.69 -11.00
C THR A 123 -6.25 -7.29 -10.40
N VAL A 124 -7.19 -6.42 -10.77
CA VAL A 124 -7.25 -5.05 -10.27
C VAL A 124 -8.46 -4.87 -9.39
N VAL A 125 -8.23 -4.33 -8.21
CA VAL A 125 -9.28 -4.06 -7.22
C VAL A 125 -9.22 -2.61 -6.78
N LYS A 126 -10.30 -2.16 -6.14
CA LYS A 126 -10.42 -0.84 -5.55
C LYS A 126 -10.77 -0.99 -4.08
N GLY A 127 -10.16 -0.17 -3.24
CA GLY A 127 -10.43 -0.20 -1.82
C GLY A 127 -9.56 0.77 -1.04
N HIS A 128 -9.42 0.51 0.26
CA HIS A 128 -8.62 1.37 1.14
C HIS A 128 -7.84 0.55 2.17
N PHE A 129 -6.78 1.17 2.69
CA PHE A 129 -5.96 0.54 3.72
C PHE A 129 -6.65 0.65 5.08
N SER A 130 -6.57 -0.43 5.85
CA SER A 130 -6.92 -0.43 7.27
C SER A 130 -5.67 -0.04 8.05
N ARG A 131 -5.55 1.22 8.39
CA ARG A 131 -4.37 1.72 9.11
C ARG A 131 -4.32 1.24 10.54
N PHE A 132 -5.48 1.08 11.14
CA PHE A 132 -5.60 0.58 12.49
C PHE A 132 -6.32 -0.74 12.44
N THR A 133 -5.56 -1.83 12.54
CA THR A 133 -6.18 -3.10 12.85
C THR A 133 -6.70 -2.98 14.27
N ALA A 134 -8.00 -3.13 14.44
CA ALA A 134 -8.56 -3.21 15.76
C ALA A 134 -7.89 -4.37 16.49
N THR A 135 -7.23 -4.03 17.54
CA THR A 135 -6.65 -5.04 18.42
C THR A 135 -7.79 -5.82 19.12
#